data_5fe37e02acc3d3c9aeb10ea390e7692f
#
_entry.id   5fe37e02acc3d3c9aeb10ea390e7692f
#
_cell.length_a   1.000
_cell.length_b   1.000
_cell.length_c   1.000
_cell.angle_alpha   90.00
_cell.angle_beta   90.00
_cell.angle_gamma   90.00
#
_symmetry.space_group_name_H-M   'P 1'
#
loop_
_entity.id
_entity.type
_entity.pdbx_description
1 polymer ?
#
loop_
_entity_poly.entity_id
_entity_poly.type
_entity_poly.pdbx_seq_one_letter_code
_entity_poly.pdbx_strand_id
1 'polypeptide(L)'
;MDYDEENDSLFAYSSEKKSAGAVETGNFIFDLDSSENLVGMEFLDVSELFKVIFSKVIEVSKIKEFRANIINFRNTTSVINFSITTDEGIQRDKLIIPKVGNSPVF
;
A
#
# COMPACT_ATOMS: atom_id res chain seq x y z
N MET A 1 -3.37 -9.86 -5.93
CA MET A 1 -2.94 -8.55 -6.45
C MET A 1 -3.61 -8.32 -7.80
N ASP A 2 -4.28 -7.21 -7.94
CA ASP A 2 -4.99 -6.87 -9.16
C ASP A 2 -4.56 -5.50 -9.68
N TYR A 3 -4.25 -5.42 -10.95
CA TYR A 3 -3.92 -4.17 -11.61
C TYR A 3 -4.99 -3.82 -12.64
N ASP A 4 -5.60 -2.66 -12.43
CA ASP A 4 -6.54 -2.08 -13.38
C ASP A 4 -5.78 -1.13 -14.29
N GLU A 5 -5.45 -1.61 -15.49
CA GLU A 5 -4.63 -0.86 -16.43
C GLU A 5 -5.34 0.38 -16.95
N GLU A 6 -6.66 0.31 -17.12
CA GLU A 6 -7.45 1.44 -17.61
C GLU A 6 -7.44 2.62 -16.64
N ASN A 7 -7.55 2.36 -15.36
CA ASN A 7 -7.55 3.38 -14.31
C ASN A 7 -6.20 3.57 -13.64
N ASP A 8 -5.20 2.79 -14.04
CA ASP A 8 -3.87 2.80 -13.44
C ASP A 8 -3.91 2.63 -11.92
N SER A 9 -4.71 1.69 -11.46
CA SER A 9 -4.88 1.38 -10.05
C SER A 9 -4.35 0.00 -9.73
N LEU A 10 -3.57 -0.12 -8.66
CA LEU A 10 -3.07 -1.40 -8.18
C LEU A 10 -3.71 -1.72 -6.84
N PHE A 11 -4.29 -2.90 -6.75
CA PHE A 11 -4.94 -3.38 -5.54
C PHE A 11 -4.24 -4.65 -5.05
N ALA A 12 -3.71 -4.59 -3.84
CA ALA A 12 -3.06 -5.72 -3.19
C ALA A 12 -3.79 -6.02 -1.88
N TYR A 13 -4.13 -7.27 -1.64
CA TYR A 13 -4.94 -7.64 -0.49
C TYR A 13 -4.57 -9.02 0.02
N SER A 14 -4.87 -9.24 1.30
CA SER A 14 -4.76 -10.56 1.92
C SER A 14 -6.09 -11.29 1.79
N SER A 15 -6.09 -12.45 1.15
CA SER A 15 -7.29 -13.26 0.99
C SER A 15 -7.77 -13.90 2.29
N GLU A 16 -6.94 -13.93 3.31
CA GLU A 16 -7.24 -14.60 4.58
C GLU A 16 -7.91 -13.69 5.60
N LYS A 17 -7.94 -12.39 5.35
CA LYS A 17 -8.42 -11.41 6.33
C LYS A 17 -9.53 -10.56 5.72
N LYS A 18 -10.44 -10.12 6.59
CA LYS A 18 -11.56 -9.27 6.19
C LYS A 18 -11.29 -7.83 6.55
N SER A 19 -11.56 -6.94 5.60
CA SER A 19 -11.56 -5.51 5.88
C SER A 19 -12.71 -5.14 6.81
N ALA A 20 -12.40 -4.35 7.83
CA ALA A 20 -13.40 -3.74 8.72
C ALA A 20 -13.53 -2.25 8.49
N GLY A 21 -12.65 -1.66 7.70
CA GLY A 21 -12.71 -0.25 7.36
C GLY A 21 -11.54 0.14 6.47
N ALA A 22 -11.63 1.31 5.89
CA ALA A 22 -10.62 1.83 4.98
C ALA A 22 -10.22 3.24 5.38
N VAL A 23 -8.97 3.58 5.13
CA VAL A 23 -8.43 4.92 5.34
C VAL A 23 -7.83 5.41 4.02
N GLU A 24 -8.29 6.58 3.58
CA GLU A 24 -7.75 7.21 2.38
C GLU A 24 -6.70 8.25 2.75
N THR A 25 -5.59 8.24 2.06
CA THR A 25 -4.53 9.21 2.23
C THR A 25 -3.86 9.48 0.88
N GLY A 26 -4.15 10.63 0.28
CA GLY A 26 -3.59 10.95 -1.03
C GLY A 26 -3.95 9.91 -2.08
N ASN A 27 -2.95 9.30 -2.68
CA ASN A 27 -3.12 8.26 -3.70
C ASN A 27 -3.17 6.85 -3.12
N PHE A 28 -3.36 6.72 -1.82
CA PHE A 28 -3.37 5.43 -1.14
C PHE A 28 -4.68 5.21 -0.42
N ILE A 29 -5.16 3.97 -0.46
CA ILE A 29 -6.28 3.53 0.35
C ILE A 29 -5.79 2.30 1.11
N PHE A 30 -5.94 2.32 2.43
CA PHE A 30 -5.52 1.22 3.29
C PHE A 30 -6.73 0.55 3.90
N ASP A 31 -6.84 -0.77 3.74
CA ASP A 31 -7.87 -1.55 4.40
C ASP A 31 -7.31 -2.18 5.65
N LEU A 32 -8.03 -2.03 6.74
CA LEU A 32 -7.65 -2.54 8.05
C LEU A 32 -8.70 -3.51 8.55
N ASP A 33 -8.27 -4.54 9.27
CA ASP A 33 -9.21 -5.43 9.96
C ASP A 33 -9.67 -4.82 11.29
N SER A 34 -10.50 -5.54 12.03
CA SER A 34 -11.02 -5.07 13.30
C SER A 34 -9.95 -4.87 14.38
N SER A 35 -8.78 -5.46 14.19
CA SER A 35 -7.62 -5.31 15.08
C SER A 35 -6.61 -4.30 14.56
N GLU A 36 -6.99 -3.53 13.54
CA GLU A 36 -6.16 -2.49 12.93
C GLU A 36 -4.92 -3.03 12.19
N ASN A 37 -4.95 -4.29 11.78
CA ASN A 37 -3.92 -4.85 10.92
C ASN A 37 -4.19 -4.49 9.46
N LEU A 38 -3.12 -4.23 8.73
CA LEU A 38 -3.23 -3.96 7.30
C LEU A 38 -3.65 -5.24 6.57
N VAL A 39 -4.75 -5.19 5.84
CA VAL A 39 -5.25 -6.34 5.08
C VAL A 39 -5.34 -6.06 3.58
N GLY A 40 -5.24 -4.82 3.17
CA GLY A 40 -5.24 -4.45 1.76
C GLY A 40 -4.69 -3.06 1.54
N MET A 41 -4.21 -2.81 0.34
CA MET A 41 -3.74 -1.51 -0.10
C MET A 41 -4.19 -1.28 -1.53
N GLU A 42 -4.63 -0.07 -1.82
CA GLU A 42 -4.90 0.36 -3.18
C GLU A 42 -4.06 1.58 -3.50
N PHE A 43 -3.40 1.55 -4.65
CA PHE A 43 -2.63 2.66 -5.15
C PHE A 43 -3.34 3.26 -6.34
N LEU A 44 -3.60 4.56 -6.30
CA LEU A 44 -4.19 5.31 -7.41
C LEU A 44 -3.05 5.99 -8.19
N ASP A 45 -3.18 6.05 -9.50
CA ASP A 45 -2.12 6.56 -10.38
C ASP A 45 -0.78 5.90 -10.12
N VAL A 46 -0.80 4.58 -10.02
CA VAL A 46 0.32 3.80 -9.50
C VAL A 46 1.57 3.91 -10.36
N SER A 47 1.45 4.04 -11.67
CA SER A 47 2.62 4.16 -12.56
C SER A 47 3.43 5.41 -12.24
N GLU A 48 2.75 6.55 -12.07
CA GLU A 48 3.42 7.78 -11.70
C GLU A 48 3.95 7.73 -10.27
N LEU A 49 3.19 7.14 -9.37
CA LEU A 49 3.57 7.00 -7.98
C LEU A 49 4.86 6.19 -7.84
N PHE A 50 4.94 5.04 -8.49
CA PHE A 50 6.12 4.18 -8.42
C PHE A 50 7.33 4.80 -9.11
N LYS A 51 7.10 5.57 -10.15
CA LYS A 51 8.18 6.32 -10.82
C LYS A 51 8.82 7.32 -9.85
N VAL A 52 8.01 7.99 -9.04
CA VAL A 52 8.51 8.92 -8.03
C VAL A 52 9.21 8.18 -6.90
N ILE A 53 8.56 7.15 -6.36
CA ILE A 53 9.08 6.42 -5.20
C ILE A 53 10.38 5.69 -5.52
N PHE A 54 10.44 4.98 -6.63
CA PHE A 54 11.59 4.17 -6.99
C PHE A 54 12.56 4.88 -7.91
N SER A 55 12.25 6.10 -8.33
CA SER A 55 13.07 6.89 -9.25
C SER A 55 13.34 6.20 -10.57
N LYS A 56 12.40 5.35 -11.01
CA LYS A 56 12.48 4.68 -12.31
C LYS A 56 11.09 4.22 -12.74
N VAL A 57 10.94 3.99 -14.04
CA VAL A 57 9.69 3.49 -14.60
C VAL A 57 9.53 2.01 -14.21
N ILE A 58 8.41 1.70 -13.58
CA ILE A 58 8.02 0.33 -13.24
C ILE A 58 6.83 -0.06 -14.11
N GLU A 59 6.95 -1.16 -14.83
CA GLU A 59 5.82 -1.71 -15.56
C GLU A 59 4.95 -2.48 -14.57
N VAL A 60 3.85 -1.86 -14.14
CA VAL A 60 3.01 -2.41 -13.10
C VAL A 60 2.41 -3.76 -13.47
N SER A 61 2.08 -3.96 -14.74
CA SER A 61 1.55 -5.23 -15.23
C SER A 61 2.54 -6.39 -15.11
N LYS A 62 3.82 -6.11 -14.92
CA LYS A 62 4.88 -7.11 -14.79
C LYS A 62 5.28 -7.40 -13.35
N ILE A 63 4.60 -6.80 -12.39
CA ILE A 63 4.84 -7.09 -10.99
C ILE A 63 4.37 -8.51 -10.69
N LYS A 64 5.27 -9.33 -10.19
CA LYS A 64 4.99 -10.73 -9.84
C LYS A 64 4.51 -10.90 -8.43
N GLU A 65 4.99 -10.05 -7.53
CA GLU A 65 4.68 -10.14 -6.12
C GLU A 65 4.71 -8.76 -5.49
N PHE A 66 3.76 -8.52 -4.61
CA PHE A 66 3.69 -7.32 -3.80
C PHE A 66 3.58 -7.75 -2.34
N ARG A 67 4.43 -7.18 -1.49
CA ARG A 67 4.40 -7.41 -0.05
C ARG A 67 4.38 -6.08 0.67
N ALA A 68 3.61 -6.02 1.73
CA ALA A 68 3.56 -4.82 2.57
C ALA A 68 3.26 -5.20 4.01
N ASN A 69 3.78 -4.41 4.92
CA ASN A 69 3.37 -4.47 6.32
C ASN A 69 3.32 -3.06 6.89
N ILE A 70 2.57 -2.91 7.97
CA ILE A 70 2.44 -1.64 8.65
C ILE A 70 3.05 -1.77 10.05
N ILE A 71 3.80 -0.75 10.44
CA ILE A 71 4.33 -0.62 11.78
C ILE A 71 3.87 0.72 12.32
N ASN A 72 3.14 0.69 13.42
CA ASN A 72 2.76 1.92 14.10
C ASN A 72 3.94 2.40 14.92
N PHE A 73 4.42 3.58 14.55
CA PHE A 73 5.57 4.19 15.20
C PHE A 73 5.08 5.34 16.08
N ARG A 74 5.10 5.13 17.38
CA ARG A 74 4.54 6.06 18.36
C ARG A 74 3.03 6.20 18.16
N ASN A 75 2.45 7.28 18.68
CA ASN A 75 1.00 7.50 18.64
C ASN A 75 0.52 8.26 17.43
N THR A 76 1.43 8.78 16.62
CA THR A 76 1.07 9.73 15.56
C THR A 76 1.51 9.31 14.17
N THR A 77 2.34 8.29 14.05
CA THR A 77 2.97 7.95 12.79
C THR A 77 2.90 6.45 12.53
N SER A 78 2.60 6.10 11.30
CA SER A 78 2.69 4.72 10.82
C SER A 78 3.71 4.66 9.70
N VAL A 79 4.43 3.55 9.62
CA VAL A 79 5.36 3.27 8.54
C VAL A 79 4.87 2.04 7.80
N ILE A 80 4.67 2.18 6.51
CA ILE A 80 4.32 1.06 5.65
C ILE A 80 5.55 0.69 4.87
N ASN A 81 6.08 -0.50 5.13
CA ASN A 81 7.17 -1.06 4.36
C ASN A 81 6.57 -1.90 3.25
N PHE A 82 7.04 -1.71 2.04
CA PHE A 82 6.53 -2.50 0.93
C PHE A 82 7.64 -2.86 -0.04
N SER A 83 7.42 -3.95 -0.76
CA SER A 83 8.32 -4.40 -1.80
C SER A 83 7.54 -4.90 -3.00
N ILE A 84 8.10 -4.70 -4.17
CA ILE A 84 7.59 -5.26 -5.41
C ILE A 84 8.68 -6.12 -6.04
N THR A 85 8.27 -7.24 -6.63
CA THR A 85 9.17 -8.13 -7.34
C THR A 85 8.79 -8.16 -8.80
N THR A 86 9.76 -7.90 -9.67
CA THR A 86 9.62 -8.00 -11.11
C THR A 86 10.75 -8.87 -11.65
N ASP A 87 10.83 -9.02 -12.97
CA ASP A 87 11.96 -9.73 -13.62
C ASP A 87 13.31 -9.06 -13.37
N GLU A 88 13.28 -7.77 -13.03
CA GLU A 88 14.51 -7.01 -12.75
C GLU A 88 14.96 -7.10 -11.29
N GLY A 89 14.23 -7.82 -10.46
CA GLY A 89 14.55 -7.99 -9.05
C GLY A 89 13.54 -7.38 -8.12
N ILE A 90 13.97 -7.06 -6.91
CA ILE A 90 13.11 -6.56 -5.84
C ILE A 90 13.37 -5.08 -5.62
N GLN A 91 12.33 -4.29 -5.61
CA GLN A 91 12.36 -2.88 -5.22
C GLN A 91 11.67 -2.73 -3.88
N ARG A 92 12.31 -2.03 -2.95
CA ARG A 92 11.78 -1.81 -1.60
C ARG A 92 11.73 -0.33 -1.30
N ASP A 93 10.69 0.08 -0.61
CA ASP A 93 10.59 1.42 -0.07
C ASP A 93 9.63 1.42 1.12
N LYS A 94 9.47 2.58 1.71
CA LYS A 94 8.57 2.76 2.83
C LYS A 94 7.83 4.08 2.69
N LEU A 95 6.63 4.11 3.23
CA LEU A 95 5.80 5.30 3.32
C LEU A 95 5.64 5.67 4.78
N ILE A 96 5.85 6.92 5.07
CA ILE A 96 5.61 7.46 6.41
C ILE A 96 4.34 8.28 6.32
N ILE A 97 3.34 7.86 7.08
CA ILE A 97 2.02 8.48 7.03
C ILE A 97 1.54 8.76 8.45
N PRO A 98 0.52 9.61 8.61
CA PRO A 98 -0.16 9.73 9.90
C PRO A 98 -0.66 8.36 10.34
N LYS A 99 -0.75 8.13 11.64
CA LYS A 99 -1.20 6.84 12.17
C LYS A 99 -2.53 6.47 11.54
N VAL A 100 -2.59 5.24 10.98
CA VAL A 100 -3.83 4.68 10.46
C VAL A 100 -4.52 3.85 11.52
N GLY A 101 -5.83 3.66 11.34
CA GLY A 101 -6.66 2.94 12.28
C GLY A 101 -7.29 3.88 13.26
N ASN A 102 -7.33 3.50 14.51
CA ASN A 102 -8.03 4.22 15.54
C ASN A 102 -7.46 5.61 15.80
N SER A 103 -8.02 6.59 15.17
CA SER A 103 -7.68 7.97 15.48
C SER A 103 -8.49 8.43 16.67
N PRO A 104 -7.86 9.10 17.63
CA PRO A 104 -8.63 9.71 18.69
C PRO A 104 -9.61 10.71 18.11
N VAL A 105 -10.82 10.60 18.54
CA VAL A 105 -11.87 11.55 18.18
C VAL A 105 -11.98 12.52 19.34
N PHE A 106 -11.94 13.73 19.00
CA PHE A 106 -12.03 14.78 19.97
C PHE A 106 -13.30 15.53 19.82
#